data_7b7c9ddd6ab9f62c0699d582b6acc37a
#
_entry.id   7b7c9ddd6ab9f62c0699d582b6acc37a
#
_cell.length_a   1.000
_cell.length_b   1.000
_cell.length_c   1.000
_cell.angle_alpha   90.00
_cell.angle_beta   90.00
_cell.angle_gamma   90.00
#
_symmetry.space_group_name_H-M   'P 1'
#
loop_
_entity.id
_entity.type
_entity.pdbx_description
1 polymer ?
#
loop_
_entity_poly.entity_id
_entity_poly.type
_entity_poly.pdbx_seq_one_letter_code
_entity_poly.pdbx_strand_id
1 'polypeptide(L)'
;GWSASAAVGKTMVSSSIINRVVAELGRKLIEVPVGFKWFVPGLIDGSVGFGGEESAGASFLRLNGEAWSTDKDGLILALLASEITAVTGKTPSQHYQLLTDKFGASVYERIDAPATLEQKAKLGKLSADAVSASELAGEKITGILTHAPGNGAALGGLKVETENAWFAARPSGTENVYKIYGESFKGAEHLALVQAEAKELVDSVLA
;
A
#
# COMPACT_ATOMS: atom_id res chain seq x y z
N GLY A 1 -16.15 -12.15 -17.07
CA GLY A 1 -15.56 -11.23 -16.07
C GLY A 1 -15.32 -11.94 -14.75
N TRP A 2 -14.62 -11.31 -13.83
CA TRP A 2 -14.35 -11.87 -12.50
C TRP A 2 -15.64 -12.06 -11.69
N SER A 3 -15.64 -13.03 -10.79
CA SER A 3 -16.72 -13.15 -9.81
C SER A 3 -16.94 -11.82 -9.08
N ALA A 4 -18.20 -11.50 -8.74
CA ALA A 4 -18.50 -10.33 -7.94
C ALA A 4 -17.83 -10.39 -6.55
N SER A 5 -17.55 -11.59 -6.05
CA SER A 5 -16.85 -11.82 -4.77
C SER A 5 -15.33 -11.71 -4.85
N ALA A 6 -14.76 -11.66 -6.06
CA ALA A 6 -13.31 -11.53 -6.21
C ALA A 6 -12.81 -10.20 -5.66
N ALA A 7 -11.87 -10.25 -4.75
CA ALA A 7 -11.31 -9.11 -4.08
C ALA A 7 -10.26 -8.37 -4.94
N VAL A 8 -9.97 -7.12 -4.58
CA VAL A 8 -8.81 -6.36 -5.04
C VAL A 8 -7.77 -6.37 -3.95
N GLY A 9 -6.55 -6.80 -4.28
CA GLY A 9 -5.42 -6.89 -3.37
C GLY A 9 -4.45 -5.72 -3.55
N LYS A 10 -3.99 -5.13 -2.45
CA LYS A 10 -2.90 -4.15 -2.41
C LYS A 10 -1.95 -4.43 -1.26
N THR A 11 -0.74 -3.86 -1.30
CA THR A 11 0.16 -3.89 -0.15
C THR A 11 -0.19 -2.78 0.85
N MET A 12 0.23 -2.97 2.11
CA MET A 12 0.02 -1.98 3.19
C MET A 12 0.70 -0.62 2.93
N VAL A 13 1.62 -0.55 1.97
CA VAL A 13 2.33 0.66 1.58
C VAL A 13 1.87 1.24 0.24
N SER A 14 0.87 0.64 -0.39
CA SER A 14 0.21 1.19 -1.59
C SER A 14 -0.80 2.27 -1.21
N SER A 15 -1.07 3.19 -2.14
CA SER A 15 -1.95 4.34 -1.92
C SER A 15 -3.34 3.97 -1.40
N SER A 16 -3.85 4.77 -0.48
CA SER A 16 -5.20 4.64 0.07
C SER A 16 -6.30 5.13 -0.88
N ILE A 17 -5.96 5.73 -2.03
CA ILE A 17 -6.94 5.97 -3.09
C ILE A 17 -7.55 4.65 -3.59
N ILE A 18 -6.78 3.55 -3.55
CA ILE A 18 -7.25 2.22 -3.91
C ILE A 18 -8.41 1.79 -3.01
N ASN A 19 -8.34 2.09 -1.69
CA ASN A 19 -9.43 1.79 -0.75
C ASN A 19 -10.73 2.48 -1.18
N ARG A 20 -10.64 3.76 -1.56
CA ARG A 20 -11.78 4.59 -1.99
C ARG A 20 -12.39 4.05 -3.30
N VAL A 21 -11.53 3.70 -4.27
CA VAL A 21 -11.94 3.10 -5.55
C VAL A 21 -12.61 1.74 -5.35
N VAL A 22 -12.03 0.88 -4.53
CA VAL A 22 -12.55 -0.47 -4.28
C VAL A 22 -13.89 -0.41 -3.55
N ALA A 23 -14.05 0.51 -2.60
CA ALA A 23 -15.32 0.76 -1.91
C ALA A 23 -16.41 1.23 -2.89
N GLU A 24 -16.09 2.17 -3.79
CA GLU A 24 -17.02 2.62 -4.83
C GLU A 24 -17.46 1.50 -5.78
N LEU A 25 -16.54 0.58 -6.08
CA LEU A 25 -16.85 -0.60 -6.91
C LEU A 25 -17.65 -1.68 -6.16
N GLY A 26 -17.93 -1.49 -4.88
CA GLY A 26 -18.60 -2.48 -4.02
C GLY A 26 -17.84 -3.80 -3.89
N ARG A 27 -16.50 -3.76 -4.05
CA ARG A 27 -15.66 -4.95 -3.97
C ARG A 27 -14.96 -5.05 -2.61
N LYS A 28 -14.53 -6.26 -2.27
CA LYS A 28 -13.70 -6.51 -1.10
C LYS A 28 -12.28 -6.04 -1.36
N LEU A 29 -11.71 -5.30 -0.41
CA LEU A 29 -10.28 -4.97 -0.37
C LEU A 29 -9.54 -6.00 0.49
N ILE A 30 -8.37 -6.43 0.03
CA ILE A 30 -7.41 -7.23 0.80
C ILE A 30 -6.09 -6.47 0.88
N GLU A 31 -5.72 -6.03 2.08
CA GLU A 31 -4.42 -5.42 2.34
C GLU A 31 -3.49 -6.47 2.96
N VAL A 32 -2.31 -6.62 2.35
CA VAL A 32 -1.30 -7.62 2.73
C VAL A 32 0.06 -6.95 2.98
N PRO A 33 1.01 -7.61 3.67
CA PRO A 33 2.37 -7.09 3.78
C PRO A 33 3.02 -6.94 2.40
N VAL A 34 4.12 -6.18 2.33
CA VAL A 34 4.92 -6.06 1.10
C VAL A 34 5.42 -7.44 0.66
N GLY A 35 5.25 -7.74 -0.62
CA GLY A 35 5.65 -9.00 -1.24
C GLY A 35 4.52 -9.64 -2.04
N PHE A 36 4.75 -9.84 -3.33
CA PHE A 36 3.73 -10.35 -4.26
C PHE A 36 3.19 -11.74 -3.87
N LYS A 37 4.01 -12.54 -3.19
CA LYS A 37 3.65 -13.89 -2.70
C LYS A 37 2.35 -13.95 -1.91
N TRP A 38 1.94 -12.87 -1.29
CA TRP A 38 0.74 -12.80 -0.48
C TRP A 38 -0.56 -12.81 -1.28
N PHE A 39 -0.49 -12.46 -2.58
CA PHE A 39 -1.64 -12.51 -3.48
C PHE A 39 -1.81 -13.88 -4.14
N VAL A 40 -0.74 -14.69 -4.19
CA VAL A 40 -0.69 -15.94 -4.95
C VAL A 40 -1.81 -16.93 -4.61
N PRO A 41 -2.10 -17.25 -3.34
CA PRO A 41 -3.19 -18.16 -3.01
C PRO A 41 -4.53 -17.69 -3.56
N GLY A 42 -4.86 -16.40 -3.36
CA GLY A 42 -6.12 -15.81 -3.80
C GLY A 42 -6.24 -15.66 -5.33
N LEU A 43 -5.11 -15.47 -6.03
CA LEU A 43 -5.10 -15.50 -7.50
C LEU A 43 -5.35 -16.92 -8.03
N ILE A 44 -4.77 -17.95 -7.38
CA ILE A 44 -4.92 -19.35 -7.81
C ILE A 44 -6.36 -19.83 -7.59
N ASP A 45 -6.98 -19.51 -6.45
CA ASP A 45 -8.34 -19.95 -6.13
C ASP A 45 -9.44 -19.01 -6.64
N GLY A 46 -9.06 -17.88 -7.27
CA GLY A 46 -9.98 -16.89 -7.83
C GLY A 46 -10.65 -15.97 -6.82
N SER A 47 -10.28 -16.05 -5.54
CA SER A 47 -10.81 -15.15 -4.48
C SER A 47 -10.23 -13.73 -4.57
N VAL A 48 -9.07 -13.55 -5.22
CA VAL A 48 -8.45 -12.28 -5.55
C VAL A 48 -8.46 -12.10 -7.08
N GLY A 49 -9.15 -11.07 -7.56
CA GLY A 49 -9.21 -10.76 -9.00
C GLY A 49 -8.01 -9.97 -9.50
N PHE A 50 -7.44 -9.11 -8.65
CA PHE A 50 -6.28 -8.29 -8.93
C PHE A 50 -5.41 -8.20 -7.68
N GLY A 51 -4.12 -8.39 -7.82
CA GLY A 51 -3.11 -8.14 -6.78
C GLY A 51 -2.03 -7.23 -7.33
N GLY A 52 -1.74 -6.12 -6.62
CA GLY A 52 -0.75 -5.13 -7.06
C GLY A 52 0.11 -4.57 -5.95
N GLU A 53 1.34 -4.20 -6.31
CA GLU A 53 2.30 -3.52 -5.45
C GLU A 53 2.61 -2.12 -5.97
N GLU A 54 2.94 -1.20 -5.08
CA GLU A 54 3.37 0.17 -5.42
C GLU A 54 4.65 0.19 -6.27
N SER A 55 5.44 -0.86 -6.22
CA SER A 55 6.67 -1.04 -7.00
C SER A 55 6.42 -1.46 -8.46
N ALA A 56 5.31 -1.03 -9.04
CA ALA A 56 4.93 -1.21 -10.44
C ALA A 56 4.82 -2.67 -10.89
N GLY A 57 4.12 -3.50 -10.11
CA GLY A 57 3.86 -4.87 -10.48
C GLY A 57 2.47 -5.33 -10.07
N ALA A 58 1.80 -6.02 -10.97
CA ALA A 58 0.51 -6.62 -10.70
C ALA A 58 0.33 -7.93 -11.47
N SER A 59 -0.61 -8.73 -11.00
CA SER A 59 -1.23 -9.80 -11.77
C SER A 59 -2.72 -9.82 -11.49
N PHE A 60 -3.50 -10.38 -12.38
CA PHE A 60 -4.95 -10.44 -12.28
C PHE A 60 -5.49 -11.69 -12.97
N LEU A 61 -6.78 -11.97 -12.76
CA LEU A 61 -7.44 -13.10 -13.40
C LEU A 61 -7.71 -12.81 -14.87
N ARG A 62 -7.58 -13.83 -15.66
CA ARG A 62 -8.05 -13.87 -17.07
C ARG A 62 -9.58 -13.84 -17.11
N LEU A 63 -10.15 -13.67 -18.27
CA LEU A 63 -11.61 -13.68 -18.48
C LEU A 63 -12.27 -15.02 -18.10
N ASN A 64 -11.52 -16.11 -18.15
CA ASN A 64 -11.97 -17.45 -17.73
C ASN A 64 -11.87 -17.69 -16.23
N GLY A 65 -11.36 -16.72 -15.46
CA GLY A 65 -11.21 -16.80 -14.00
C GLY A 65 -9.90 -17.43 -13.51
N GLU A 66 -9.03 -17.90 -14.42
CA GLU A 66 -7.69 -18.40 -14.05
C GLU A 66 -6.70 -17.24 -13.84
N ALA A 67 -5.71 -17.44 -12.97
CA ALA A 67 -4.65 -16.46 -12.79
C ALA A 67 -3.87 -16.24 -14.10
N TRP A 68 -3.53 -14.97 -14.38
CA TRP A 68 -2.60 -14.68 -15.47
C TRP A 68 -1.21 -15.21 -15.13
N SER A 69 -0.69 -14.81 -13.99
CA SER A 69 0.56 -15.34 -13.45
C SER A 69 0.51 -15.32 -11.93
N THR A 70 1.45 -16.06 -11.31
CA THR A 70 1.62 -16.09 -9.84
C THR A 70 2.74 -15.16 -9.37
N ASP A 71 3.22 -14.30 -10.25
CA ASP A 71 4.12 -13.20 -9.93
C ASP A 71 3.67 -11.95 -10.71
N LYS A 72 4.20 -10.79 -10.32
CA LYS A 72 3.92 -9.53 -10.98
C LYS A 72 4.49 -9.52 -12.39
N ASP A 73 3.70 -9.01 -13.34
CA ASP A 73 4.04 -8.94 -14.76
C ASP A 73 3.84 -7.52 -15.29
N GLY A 74 4.96 -6.85 -15.57
CA GLY A 74 4.94 -5.49 -16.14
C GLY A 74 4.46 -5.45 -17.59
N LEU A 75 4.65 -6.52 -18.37
CA LEU A 75 4.23 -6.57 -19.78
C LEU A 75 2.71 -6.53 -19.89
N ILE A 76 2.00 -7.27 -19.04
CA ILE A 76 0.53 -7.24 -19.07
C ILE A 76 -0.03 -5.88 -18.63
N LEU A 77 0.65 -5.18 -17.72
CA LEU A 77 0.25 -3.82 -17.35
C LEU A 77 0.42 -2.84 -18.51
N ALA A 78 1.49 -2.98 -19.31
CA ALA A 78 1.68 -2.15 -20.49
C ALA A 78 0.61 -2.42 -21.55
N LEU A 79 0.25 -3.69 -21.76
CA LEU A 79 -0.85 -4.09 -22.66
C LEU A 79 -2.19 -3.54 -22.15
N LEU A 80 -2.47 -3.66 -20.86
CA LEU A 80 -3.70 -3.13 -20.25
C LEU A 80 -3.78 -1.60 -20.37
N ALA A 81 -2.67 -0.89 -20.19
CA ALA A 81 -2.63 0.56 -20.40
C ALA A 81 -2.95 0.96 -21.84
N SER A 82 -2.44 0.17 -22.81
CA SER A 82 -2.72 0.35 -24.22
C SER A 82 -4.19 0.05 -24.56
N GLU A 83 -4.74 -1.03 -24.01
CA GLU A 83 -6.16 -1.39 -24.16
C GLU A 83 -7.09 -0.33 -23.56
N ILE A 84 -6.82 0.15 -22.34
CA ILE A 84 -7.57 1.23 -21.70
C ILE A 84 -7.61 2.45 -22.63
N THR A 85 -6.47 2.83 -23.20
CA THR A 85 -6.38 3.99 -24.11
C THR A 85 -7.18 3.74 -25.39
N ALA A 86 -7.04 2.58 -26.00
CA ALA A 86 -7.73 2.24 -27.24
C ALA A 86 -9.27 2.17 -27.09
N VAL A 87 -9.74 1.61 -25.96
CA VAL A 87 -11.19 1.41 -25.71
C VAL A 87 -11.87 2.69 -25.24
N THR A 88 -11.17 3.49 -24.42
CA THR A 88 -11.80 4.64 -23.75
C THR A 88 -11.47 5.98 -24.41
N GLY A 89 -10.46 6.04 -25.29
CA GLY A 89 -9.91 7.27 -25.85
C GLY A 89 -9.14 8.14 -24.83
N LYS A 90 -8.91 7.62 -23.61
CA LYS A 90 -8.20 8.33 -22.54
C LYS A 90 -6.99 7.52 -22.07
N THR A 91 -5.90 8.21 -21.82
CA THR A 91 -4.70 7.59 -21.23
C THR A 91 -4.93 7.17 -19.78
N PRO A 92 -4.14 6.23 -19.22
CA PRO A 92 -4.18 5.91 -17.79
C PRO A 92 -4.05 7.14 -16.88
N SER A 93 -3.20 8.12 -17.23
CA SER A 93 -3.05 9.37 -16.47
C SER A 93 -4.32 10.22 -16.47
N GLN A 94 -5.06 10.28 -17.57
CA GLN A 94 -6.35 10.98 -17.63
C GLN A 94 -7.42 10.26 -16.80
N HIS A 95 -7.42 8.93 -16.77
CA HIS A 95 -8.29 8.16 -15.87
C HIS A 95 -7.91 8.39 -14.40
N TYR A 96 -6.61 8.42 -14.08
CA TYR A 96 -6.14 8.72 -12.73
C TYR A 96 -6.57 10.13 -12.28
N GLN A 97 -6.52 11.12 -13.17
CA GLN A 97 -7.02 12.47 -12.87
C GLN A 97 -8.51 12.44 -12.51
N LEU A 98 -9.35 11.71 -13.23
CA LEU A 98 -10.77 11.56 -12.89
C LEU A 98 -10.97 10.91 -11.51
N LEU A 99 -10.09 9.97 -11.13
CA LEU A 99 -10.14 9.36 -9.81
C LEU A 99 -9.72 10.35 -8.71
N THR A 100 -8.66 11.14 -8.94
CA THR A 100 -8.22 12.15 -7.97
C THR A 100 -9.21 13.30 -7.84
N ASP A 101 -9.88 13.70 -8.91
CA ASP A 101 -10.97 14.69 -8.88
C ASP A 101 -12.16 14.21 -8.03
N LYS A 102 -12.44 12.90 -8.07
CA LYS A 102 -13.55 12.30 -7.34
C LYS A 102 -13.21 11.97 -5.88
N PHE A 103 -12.04 11.41 -5.64
CA PHE A 103 -11.65 10.82 -4.36
C PHE A 103 -10.64 11.65 -3.57
N GLY A 104 -10.14 12.74 -4.15
CA GLY A 104 -9.06 13.55 -3.62
C GLY A 104 -7.69 13.11 -4.15
N ALA A 105 -6.84 14.09 -4.43
CA ALA A 105 -5.44 13.87 -4.79
C ALA A 105 -4.62 13.61 -3.53
N SER A 106 -3.76 12.61 -3.56
CA SER A 106 -2.77 12.37 -2.50
C SER A 106 -1.36 12.73 -2.95
N VAL A 107 -0.53 13.06 -1.99
CA VAL A 107 0.92 13.17 -2.14
C VAL A 107 1.54 12.00 -1.40
N TYR A 108 2.45 11.29 -2.06
CA TYR A 108 3.14 10.12 -1.53
C TYR A 108 4.64 10.31 -1.65
N GLU A 109 5.36 9.95 -0.61
CA GLU A 109 6.82 9.95 -0.62
C GLU A 109 7.38 8.84 0.27
N ARG A 110 8.57 8.34 -0.08
CA ARG A 110 9.30 7.35 0.69
C ARG A 110 10.66 7.92 1.10
N ILE A 111 10.99 7.74 2.36
CA ILE A 111 12.31 8.06 2.93
C ILE A 111 13.05 6.75 3.16
N ASP A 112 14.27 6.66 2.64
CA ASP A 112 15.21 5.56 2.90
C ASP A 112 16.35 6.10 3.77
N ALA A 113 16.65 5.44 4.89
CA ALA A 113 17.75 5.83 5.78
C ALA A 113 18.61 4.62 6.16
N PRO A 114 19.94 4.80 6.29
CA PRO A 114 20.85 3.73 6.68
C PRO A 114 20.46 3.09 8.01
N ALA A 115 20.58 1.77 8.12
CA ALA A 115 20.30 1.03 9.33
C ALA A 115 21.23 -0.19 9.46
N THR A 116 21.72 -0.41 10.67
CA THR A 116 22.46 -1.62 11.02
C THR A 116 21.53 -2.83 11.10
N LEU A 117 22.07 -4.03 11.12
CA LEU A 117 21.28 -5.25 11.29
C LEU A 117 20.52 -5.26 12.63
N GLU A 118 21.11 -4.72 13.69
CA GLU A 118 20.47 -4.60 15.00
C GLU A 118 19.27 -3.64 14.95
N GLN A 119 19.46 -2.45 14.37
CA GLN A 119 18.38 -1.48 14.18
C GLN A 119 17.25 -2.05 13.32
N LYS A 120 17.56 -2.76 12.24
CA LYS A 120 16.58 -3.46 11.42
C LYS A 120 15.79 -4.50 12.23
N ALA A 121 16.47 -5.24 13.11
CA ALA A 121 15.82 -6.24 13.97
C ALA A 121 14.91 -5.59 15.03
N LYS A 122 15.31 -4.43 15.62
CA LYS A 122 14.46 -3.63 16.52
C LYS A 122 13.21 -3.15 15.78
N LEU A 123 13.40 -2.52 14.62
CA LEU A 123 12.29 -1.98 13.82
C LEU A 123 11.30 -3.06 13.36
N GLY A 124 11.81 -4.22 12.97
CA GLY A 124 10.96 -5.36 12.54
C GLY A 124 10.11 -5.97 13.66
N LYS A 125 10.40 -5.63 14.92
CA LYS A 125 9.67 -6.08 16.11
C LYS A 125 8.84 -4.96 16.76
N LEU A 126 8.68 -3.82 16.08
CA LEU A 126 7.83 -2.74 16.60
C LEU A 126 6.44 -3.25 16.95
N SER A 127 6.00 -2.90 18.16
CA SER A 127 4.63 -3.14 18.60
C SER A 127 3.81 -1.84 18.52
N ALA A 128 2.49 -1.97 18.61
CA ALA A 128 1.61 -0.80 18.67
C ALA A 128 1.88 0.09 19.88
N ASP A 129 2.41 -0.48 20.97
CA ASP A 129 2.74 0.24 22.21
C ASP A 129 3.90 1.25 22.03
N ALA A 130 4.67 1.14 20.95
CA ALA A 130 5.69 2.13 20.61
C ALA A 130 5.09 3.49 20.22
N VAL A 131 3.79 3.53 19.87
CA VAL A 131 3.07 4.75 19.51
C VAL A 131 2.27 5.20 20.71
N SER A 132 2.78 6.17 21.48
CA SER A 132 2.07 6.77 22.63
C SER A 132 1.19 7.96 22.22
N ALA A 133 1.40 8.51 21.02
CA ALA A 133 0.64 9.64 20.51
C ALA A 133 -0.80 9.25 20.16
N SER A 134 -1.75 10.15 20.40
CA SER A 134 -3.16 10.01 19.97
C SER A 134 -3.45 10.66 18.62
N GLU A 135 -2.50 11.45 18.13
CA GLU A 135 -2.59 12.20 16.87
C GLU A 135 -1.32 12.00 16.03
N LEU A 136 -1.46 12.15 14.73
CA LEU A 136 -0.39 12.19 13.74
C LEU A 136 -0.63 13.40 12.83
N ALA A 137 0.32 14.30 12.78
CA ALA A 137 0.25 15.56 12.02
C ALA A 137 -1.05 16.35 12.28
N GLY A 138 -1.50 16.38 13.55
CA GLY A 138 -2.72 17.07 13.96
C GLY A 138 -4.04 16.36 13.63
N GLU A 139 -3.98 15.11 13.18
CA GLU A 139 -5.16 14.26 12.96
C GLU A 139 -5.20 13.11 13.95
N LYS A 140 -6.40 12.80 14.44
CA LYS A 140 -6.60 11.64 15.33
C LYS A 140 -6.14 10.35 14.65
N ILE A 141 -5.32 9.56 15.36
CA ILE A 141 -4.93 8.22 14.91
C ILE A 141 -6.17 7.31 14.94
N THR A 142 -6.44 6.67 13.81
CA THR A 142 -7.56 5.74 13.62
C THR A 142 -7.12 4.28 13.63
N GLY A 143 -5.83 4.03 13.36
CA GLY A 143 -5.27 2.68 13.34
C GLY A 143 -3.76 2.65 13.58
N ILE A 144 -3.32 1.64 14.34
CA ILE A 144 -1.92 1.29 14.54
C ILE A 144 -1.80 -0.19 14.23
N LEU A 145 -1.12 -0.52 13.14
CA LEU A 145 -1.11 -1.85 12.58
C LEU A 145 0.30 -2.44 12.58
N THR A 146 0.43 -3.64 13.13
CA THR A 146 1.64 -4.49 13.04
C THR A 146 1.39 -5.76 12.23
N HIS A 147 0.12 -6.02 11.90
CA HIS A 147 -0.33 -7.14 11.08
C HIS A 147 -1.27 -6.63 9.99
N ALA A 148 -1.20 -7.24 8.83
CA ALA A 148 -2.03 -6.88 7.70
C ALA A 148 -3.48 -7.36 7.90
N PRO A 149 -4.49 -6.50 7.73
CA PRO A 149 -5.89 -6.87 7.96
C PRO A 149 -6.42 -7.91 6.97
N GLY A 150 -5.80 -8.03 5.79
CA GLY A 150 -6.27 -8.94 4.74
C GLY A 150 -5.95 -10.41 4.99
N ASN A 151 -4.85 -10.71 5.70
CA ASN A 151 -4.40 -12.09 5.91
C ASN A 151 -3.81 -12.36 7.31
N GLY A 152 -3.80 -11.37 8.21
CA GLY A 152 -3.24 -11.50 9.56
C GLY A 152 -1.72 -11.65 9.63
N ALA A 153 -1.01 -11.53 8.51
CA ALA A 153 0.43 -11.69 8.50
C ALA A 153 1.15 -10.46 9.07
N ALA A 154 2.26 -10.68 9.78
CA ALA A 154 3.06 -9.61 10.35
C ALA A 154 3.64 -8.70 9.25
N LEU A 155 3.58 -7.37 9.48
CA LEU A 155 4.15 -6.37 8.56
C LEU A 155 5.67 -6.39 8.58
N GLY A 156 6.28 -6.86 9.66
CA GLY A 156 7.70 -6.70 9.91
C GLY A 156 8.08 -5.23 10.11
N GLY A 157 7.20 -4.49 10.75
CA GLY A 157 7.27 -3.06 11.02
C GLY A 157 5.94 -2.55 11.56
N LEU A 158 5.68 -1.26 11.38
CA LEU A 158 4.50 -0.57 11.91
C LEU A 158 3.86 0.29 10.83
N LYS A 159 2.52 0.36 10.80
CA LYS A 159 1.76 1.36 10.05
C LYS A 159 0.85 2.13 11.01
N VAL A 160 0.84 3.47 10.90
CA VAL A 160 -0.07 4.36 11.63
C VAL A 160 -0.95 5.06 10.61
N GLU A 161 -2.25 5.13 10.88
CA GLU A 161 -3.26 5.66 9.98
C GLU A 161 -4.10 6.74 10.68
N THR A 162 -4.46 7.76 9.91
CA THR A 162 -5.47 8.76 10.25
C THR A 162 -6.56 8.75 9.18
N GLU A 163 -7.49 9.69 9.20
CA GLU A 163 -8.52 9.81 8.17
C GLU A 163 -7.92 10.17 6.79
N ASN A 164 -6.91 11.06 6.76
CA ASN A 164 -6.38 11.60 5.51
C ASN A 164 -4.90 11.33 5.28
N ALA A 165 -4.23 10.62 6.18
CA ALA A 165 -2.81 10.30 6.03
C ALA A 165 -2.46 8.96 6.67
N TRP A 166 -1.30 8.45 6.31
CA TRP A 166 -0.68 7.32 6.96
C TRP A 166 0.83 7.34 6.77
N PHE A 167 1.54 6.69 7.66
CA PHE A 167 2.91 6.26 7.40
C PHE A 167 3.10 4.78 7.74
N ALA A 168 4.09 4.16 7.09
CA ALA A 168 4.55 2.82 7.42
C ALA A 168 6.06 2.81 7.53
N ALA A 169 6.60 2.28 8.62
CA ALA A 169 8.03 2.15 8.86
C ALA A 169 8.42 0.67 8.93
N ARG A 170 9.41 0.27 8.12
CA ARG A 170 9.88 -1.12 8.06
C ARG A 170 11.35 -1.22 7.63
N PRO A 171 12.08 -2.27 8.08
CA PRO A 171 13.40 -2.56 7.56
C PRO A 171 13.32 -3.03 6.10
N SER A 172 14.34 -2.71 5.30
CA SER A 172 14.52 -3.32 3.99
C SER A 172 14.97 -4.78 4.15
N GLY A 173 14.37 -5.70 3.37
CA GLY A 173 14.79 -7.11 3.36
C GLY A 173 16.12 -7.36 2.65
N THR A 174 16.48 -6.49 1.71
CA THR A 174 17.63 -6.70 0.81
C THR A 174 18.74 -5.68 0.96
N GLU A 175 18.49 -4.54 1.62
CA GLU A 175 19.41 -3.43 1.76
C GLU A 175 19.65 -3.08 3.24
N ASN A 176 20.76 -2.41 3.53
CA ASN A 176 21.09 -1.93 4.88
C ASN A 176 20.43 -0.57 5.17
N VAL A 177 19.13 -0.51 4.96
CA VAL A 177 18.30 0.68 5.20
C VAL A 177 17.00 0.29 5.88
N TYR A 178 16.36 1.25 6.54
CA TYR A 178 14.93 1.22 6.79
C TYR A 178 14.20 2.18 5.85
N LYS A 179 12.91 1.97 5.70
CA LYS A 179 12.06 2.74 4.81
C LYS A 179 10.87 3.27 5.59
N ILE A 180 10.60 4.57 5.44
CA ILE A 180 9.37 5.21 5.88
C ILE A 180 8.59 5.59 4.62
N TYR A 181 7.44 4.97 4.45
CA TYR A 181 6.48 5.33 3.41
C TYR A 181 5.45 6.26 4.03
N GLY A 182 5.04 7.30 3.33
CA GLY A 182 4.03 8.22 3.79
C GLY A 182 3.11 8.68 2.67
N GLU A 183 1.84 8.88 2.98
CA GLU A 183 0.84 9.45 2.08
C GLU A 183 -0.05 10.44 2.84
N SER A 184 -0.40 11.53 2.18
CA SER A 184 -1.38 12.50 2.69
C SER A 184 -2.31 13.00 1.58
N PHE A 185 -3.60 13.06 1.88
CA PHE A 185 -4.63 13.71 1.05
C PHE A 185 -4.79 15.21 1.37
N LYS A 186 -3.97 15.76 2.28
CA LYS A 186 -3.97 17.18 2.66
C LYS A 186 -2.78 17.97 2.08
N GLY A 187 -2.09 17.37 1.10
CA GLY A 187 -0.99 18.01 0.37
C GLY A 187 0.39 17.81 0.99
N ALA A 188 1.39 18.43 0.34
CA ALA A 188 2.80 18.19 0.62
C ALA A 188 3.25 18.69 2.00
N GLU A 189 2.73 19.82 2.47
CA GLU A 189 3.08 20.35 3.79
C GLU A 189 2.61 19.41 4.91
N HIS A 190 1.40 18.86 4.78
CA HIS A 190 0.90 17.88 5.75
C HIS A 190 1.69 16.56 5.68
N LEU A 191 2.07 16.11 4.47
CA LEU A 191 2.92 14.92 4.34
C LEU A 191 4.28 15.12 5.01
N ALA A 192 4.87 16.31 4.91
CA ALA A 192 6.13 16.61 5.57
C ALA A 192 6.03 16.51 7.10
N LEU A 193 4.90 16.92 7.70
CA LEU A 193 4.64 16.73 9.14
C LEU A 193 4.51 15.26 9.49
N VAL A 194 3.74 14.48 8.71
CA VAL A 194 3.60 13.03 8.88
C VAL A 194 4.96 12.35 8.86
N GLN A 195 5.83 12.72 7.92
CA GLN A 195 7.18 12.14 7.80
C GLN A 195 8.10 12.54 8.95
N ALA A 196 8.03 13.79 9.41
CA ALA A 196 8.81 14.25 10.56
C ALA A 196 8.46 13.47 11.82
N GLU A 197 7.17 13.36 12.15
CA GLU A 197 6.71 12.60 13.32
C GLU A 197 7.00 11.10 13.20
N ALA A 198 6.84 10.52 11.99
CA ALA A 198 7.24 9.13 11.73
C ALA A 198 8.72 8.89 11.96
N LYS A 199 9.57 9.84 11.55
CA LYS A 199 11.01 9.76 11.75
C LYS A 199 11.38 9.86 13.22
N GLU A 200 10.79 10.80 13.97
CA GLU A 200 10.99 10.94 15.42
C GLU A 200 10.63 9.64 16.16
N LEU A 201 9.51 9.01 15.82
CA LEU A 201 9.12 7.73 16.37
C LEU A 201 10.17 6.65 16.09
N VAL A 202 10.59 6.51 14.83
CA VAL A 202 11.60 5.50 14.44
C VAL A 202 12.92 5.77 15.15
N ASP A 203 13.41 7.00 15.17
CA ASP A 203 14.67 7.37 15.82
C ASP A 203 14.62 7.07 17.33
N SER A 204 13.49 7.31 18.01
CA SER A 204 13.31 7.00 19.44
C SER A 204 13.43 5.49 19.74
N VAL A 205 13.00 4.64 18.82
CA VAL A 205 13.10 3.18 18.95
C VAL A 205 14.50 2.66 18.61
N LEU A 206 15.18 3.32 17.68
CA LEU A 206 16.52 2.90 17.21
C LEU A 206 17.65 3.39 18.11
N ALA A 207 17.39 4.38 18.95
CA ALA A 207 18.31 4.81 19.99
C ALA A 207 18.49 3.70 21.05
#